data_f09f670e2da7a4b278030868962ecd46
#
_entry.id   f09f670e2da7a4b278030868962ecd46
#
_cell.length_a   1.000
_cell.length_b   1.000
_cell.length_c   1.000
_cell.angle_alpha   90.00
_cell.angle_beta   90.00
_cell.angle_gamma   90.00
#
_symmetry.space_group_name_H-M   'P 1'
#
loop_
_entity.id
_entity.type
_entity.pdbx_description
1 polymer ?
#
loop_
_entity_poly.entity_id
_entity_poly.type
_entity_poly.pdbx_seq_one_letter_code
_entity_poly.pdbx_strand_id
1 'polypeptide(L)'
;MDDFLMNAIAADAEVGEDFCRSLLSVLLGRSIGKIKVVAQYTLPALTPKHRGIRMDVEIEEYETDAQVCPVNIYDLEPHLQRNLHLPRRNRFYQAKIDSRYVNKGEKNFSHTPNLFILTILNYDPFGYDYMMYTFENRCMEVADLQHGDGLKFIYFYTGGTKGGSKELKNMLQYLRHSTADNATDKSTRELHDYVSKVKTLPEVRQGYMMFDEYLYYKGLNILTQAIFDLLEDYGEIPESLIEKIQSIDEEALLKKYLKLAAKSNSIAEFESAISRLSAAN
;
A
#
# COMPACT_ATOMS: atom_id res chain seq x y z
N MET A 1 6.64 6.07 -4.45
CA MET A 1 5.59 5.62 -5.41
C MET A 1 4.37 5.28 -4.59
N ASP A 2 3.22 5.78 -4.95
CA ASP A 2 1.95 5.45 -4.30
C ASP A 2 1.29 4.22 -4.93
N ASP A 3 0.27 3.69 -4.24
CA ASP A 3 -0.44 2.46 -4.65
C ASP A 3 -1.11 2.62 -6.01
N PHE A 4 -1.67 3.81 -6.31
CA PHE A 4 -2.34 4.07 -7.57
C PHE A 4 -1.37 3.99 -8.76
N LEU A 5 -0.20 4.64 -8.65
CA LEU A 5 0.81 4.62 -9.70
C LEU A 5 1.41 3.23 -9.91
N MET A 6 1.71 2.52 -8.81
CA MET A 6 2.19 1.13 -8.88
C MET A 6 1.21 0.25 -9.65
N ASN A 7 -0.08 0.33 -9.31
CA ASN A 7 -1.12 -0.43 -9.98
C ASN A 7 -1.29 -0.02 -11.45
N ALA A 8 -1.26 1.29 -11.75
CA ALA A 8 -1.40 1.78 -13.12
C ALA A 8 -0.25 1.30 -14.02
N ILE A 9 1.00 1.31 -13.51
CA ILE A 9 2.15 0.82 -14.27
C ILE A 9 2.08 -0.71 -14.44
N ALA A 10 1.78 -1.43 -13.38
CA ALA A 10 1.68 -2.89 -13.43
C ALA A 10 0.56 -3.38 -14.36
N ALA A 11 -0.51 -2.61 -14.52
CA ALA A 11 -1.62 -2.89 -15.44
C ALA A 11 -1.36 -2.50 -16.89
N ASP A 12 -0.32 -1.73 -17.16
CA ASP A 12 -0.02 -1.27 -18.53
C ASP A 12 0.46 -2.43 -19.40
N ALA A 13 -0.18 -2.60 -20.55
CA ALA A 13 0.05 -3.73 -21.45
C ALA A 13 1.43 -3.73 -22.13
N GLU A 14 2.10 -2.57 -22.22
CA GLU A 14 3.39 -2.45 -22.90
C GLU A 14 4.58 -2.52 -21.95
N VAL A 15 4.43 -1.98 -20.72
CA VAL A 15 5.57 -1.85 -19.81
C VAL A 15 5.37 -2.58 -18.48
N GLY A 16 4.16 -3.04 -18.15
CA GLY A 16 3.84 -3.59 -16.83
C GLY A 16 4.68 -4.80 -16.44
N GLU A 17 4.85 -5.76 -17.35
CA GLU A 17 5.70 -6.94 -17.09
C GLU A 17 7.16 -6.57 -16.92
N ASP A 18 7.71 -5.72 -17.79
CA ASP A 18 9.13 -5.31 -17.74
C ASP A 18 9.41 -4.48 -16.49
N PHE A 19 8.50 -3.58 -16.12
CA PHE A 19 8.56 -2.84 -14.87
C PHE A 19 8.58 -3.79 -13.66
N CYS A 20 7.63 -4.72 -13.56
CA CYS A 20 7.55 -5.66 -12.45
C CYS A 20 8.77 -6.59 -12.40
N ARG A 21 9.27 -7.07 -13.55
CA ARG A 21 10.46 -7.91 -13.64
C ARG A 21 11.71 -7.17 -13.17
N SER A 22 11.92 -5.94 -13.64
CA SER A 22 13.06 -5.10 -13.23
C SER A 22 13.00 -4.78 -11.74
N LEU A 23 11.84 -4.38 -11.22
CA LEU A 23 11.62 -4.11 -9.81
C LEU A 23 11.91 -5.34 -8.94
N LEU A 24 11.29 -6.49 -9.22
CA LEU A 24 11.50 -7.73 -8.46
C LEU A 24 12.96 -8.19 -8.51
N SER A 25 13.64 -8.05 -9.65
CA SER A 25 15.04 -8.46 -9.79
C SER A 25 15.95 -7.70 -8.82
N VAL A 26 15.73 -6.40 -8.63
CA VAL A 26 16.50 -5.59 -7.68
C VAL A 26 16.07 -5.89 -6.24
N LEU A 27 14.77 -5.94 -5.95
CA LEU A 27 14.25 -6.20 -4.60
C LEU A 27 14.74 -7.55 -4.05
N LEU A 28 14.77 -8.57 -4.90
CA LEU A 28 15.14 -9.94 -4.49
C LEU A 28 16.61 -10.28 -4.76
N GLY A 29 17.37 -9.41 -5.44
CA GLY A 29 18.77 -9.61 -5.76
C GLY A 29 19.03 -10.81 -6.68
N ARG A 30 18.06 -11.18 -7.54
CA ARG A 30 18.18 -12.29 -8.51
C ARG A 30 17.46 -11.97 -9.81
N SER A 31 17.83 -12.67 -10.86
CA SER A 31 17.07 -12.62 -12.12
C SER A 31 15.67 -13.19 -11.94
N ILE A 32 14.69 -12.56 -12.55
CA ILE A 32 13.30 -12.99 -12.61
C ILE A 32 13.03 -13.49 -14.02
N GLY A 33 12.42 -14.66 -14.12
CA GLY A 33 12.11 -15.33 -15.38
C GLY A 33 10.92 -14.70 -16.11
N LYS A 34 10.18 -15.53 -16.82
CA LYS A 34 8.94 -15.11 -17.46
C LYS A 34 7.89 -14.85 -16.39
N ILE A 35 7.23 -13.72 -16.48
CA ILE A 35 6.17 -13.36 -15.53
C ILE A 35 4.86 -13.05 -16.25
N LYS A 36 3.78 -13.17 -15.48
CA LYS A 36 2.46 -12.63 -15.79
C LYS A 36 2.03 -11.74 -14.63
N VAL A 37 1.56 -10.56 -14.94
CA VAL A 37 1.17 -9.55 -13.95
C VAL A 37 -0.35 -9.39 -13.94
N VAL A 38 -0.94 -9.37 -12.74
CA VAL A 38 -2.36 -9.09 -12.53
C VAL A 38 -2.47 -7.97 -11.49
N ALA A 39 -2.76 -6.75 -11.95
CA ALA A 39 -2.99 -5.62 -11.08
C ALA A 39 -4.39 -5.71 -10.44
N GLN A 40 -4.48 -5.34 -9.16
CA GLN A 40 -5.73 -5.30 -8.39
C GLN A 40 -6.52 -6.62 -8.39
N TYR A 41 -5.83 -7.74 -8.23
CA TYR A 41 -6.47 -9.04 -8.17
C TYR A 41 -7.33 -9.19 -6.91
N THR A 42 -8.60 -9.55 -7.09
CA THR A 42 -9.55 -9.68 -5.99
C THR A 42 -9.94 -11.14 -5.77
N LEU A 43 -9.73 -11.64 -4.55
CA LEU A 43 -10.26 -12.92 -4.09
C LEU A 43 -11.50 -12.66 -3.22
N PRO A 44 -12.70 -13.08 -3.68
CA PRO A 44 -13.93 -12.83 -2.94
C PRO A 44 -13.96 -13.59 -1.62
N ALA A 45 -14.79 -13.14 -0.71
CA ALA A 45 -15.11 -13.88 0.51
C ALA A 45 -15.85 -15.18 0.18
N LEU A 46 -15.58 -16.22 0.95
CA LEU A 46 -16.29 -17.52 0.80
C LEU A 46 -17.79 -17.40 1.14
N THR A 47 -18.14 -16.48 2.03
CA THR A 47 -19.52 -16.15 2.42
C THR A 47 -19.62 -14.65 2.72
N PRO A 48 -20.83 -14.04 2.73
CA PRO A 48 -21.05 -12.63 3.07
C PRO A 48 -20.52 -12.21 4.46
N LYS A 49 -20.33 -13.16 5.37
CA LYS A 49 -19.79 -12.91 6.71
C LYS A 49 -18.27 -12.93 6.81
N HIS A 50 -17.58 -13.36 5.75
CA HIS A 50 -16.13 -13.43 5.71
C HIS A 50 -15.55 -12.29 4.86
N ARG A 51 -14.30 -11.95 5.13
CA ARG A 51 -13.58 -10.95 4.36
C ARG A 51 -12.91 -11.60 3.15
N GLY A 52 -13.07 -10.99 1.96
CA GLY A 52 -12.20 -11.22 0.81
C GLY A 52 -10.87 -10.48 0.96
N ILE A 53 -9.98 -10.64 -0.01
CA ILE A 53 -8.76 -9.84 -0.13
C ILE A 53 -8.73 -9.16 -1.50
N ARG A 54 -8.05 -8.02 -1.57
CA ARG A 54 -7.67 -7.36 -2.80
C ARG A 54 -6.16 -7.14 -2.71
N MET A 55 -5.44 -7.76 -3.63
CA MET A 55 -4.00 -7.60 -3.79
C MET A 55 -3.74 -6.42 -4.71
N ASP A 56 -2.71 -5.63 -4.40
CA ASP A 56 -2.36 -4.50 -5.25
C ASP A 56 -1.75 -4.99 -6.56
N VAL A 57 -0.70 -5.78 -6.53
CA VAL A 57 -0.11 -6.40 -7.72
C VAL A 57 0.27 -7.84 -7.42
N GLU A 58 -0.35 -8.79 -8.12
CA GLU A 58 0.06 -10.19 -8.13
C GLU A 58 0.93 -10.48 -9.34
N ILE A 59 2.05 -11.15 -9.12
CA ILE A 59 2.98 -11.53 -10.18
C ILE A 59 3.23 -13.01 -10.10
N GLU A 60 2.96 -13.72 -11.18
CA GLU A 60 3.20 -15.14 -11.35
C GLU A 60 4.50 -15.35 -12.16
N GLU A 61 5.46 -16.10 -11.64
CA GLU A 61 6.71 -16.43 -12.35
C GLU A 61 6.70 -17.87 -12.84
N TYR A 62 7.09 -18.09 -14.09
CA TYR A 62 7.12 -19.39 -14.78
C TYR A 62 8.53 -19.73 -15.25
N GLU A 63 8.91 -21.02 -15.17
CA GLU A 63 10.20 -21.49 -15.73
C GLU A 63 10.17 -21.58 -17.25
N THR A 64 9.01 -22.00 -17.82
CA THR A 64 8.84 -22.19 -19.27
C THR A 64 7.47 -21.74 -19.74
N ASP A 65 7.34 -21.49 -21.05
CA ASP A 65 6.07 -21.11 -21.70
C ASP A 65 4.99 -22.21 -21.67
N ALA A 66 5.40 -23.45 -21.54
CA ALA A 66 4.49 -24.60 -21.52
C ALA A 66 3.93 -24.91 -20.12
N GLN A 67 4.40 -24.22 -19.09
CA GLN A 67 4.03 -24.49 -17.71
C GLN A 67 2.65 -23.90 -17.38
N VAL A 68 1.78 -24.72 -16.80
CA VAL A 68 0.41 -24.32 -16.44
C VAL A 68 0.35 -23.63 -15.08
N CYS A 69 1.17 -24.10 -14.11
CA CYS A 69 1.24 -23.53 -12.76
C CYS A 69 2.50 -22.69 -12.61
N PRO A 70 2.44 -21.51 -11.99
CA PRO A 70 3.62 -20.73 -11.68
C PRO A 70 4.52 -21.47 -10.68
N VAL A 71 5.83 -21.23 -10.73
CA VAL A 71 6.79 -21.72 -9.72
C VAL A 71 6.86 -20.80 -8.52
N ASN A 72 6.67 -19.50 -8.76
CA ASN A 72 6.66 -18.50 -7.71
C ASN A 72 5.49 -17.53 -7.90
N ILE A 73 4.93 -17.09 -6.79
CA ILE A 73 3.93 -16.01 -6.73
C ILE A 73 4.48 -14.91 -5.84
N TYR A 74 4.35 -13.68 -6.32
CA TYR A 74 4.69 -12.48 -5.58
C TYR A 74 3.43 -11.66 -5.39
N ASP A 75 3.08 -11.39 -4.15
CA ASP A 75 2.05 -10.42 -3.74
C ASP A 75 2.78 -9.14 -3.34
N LEU A 76 2.74 -8.11 -4.20
CA LEU A 76 3.46 -6.85 -4.03
C LEU A 76 2.50 -5.79 -3.49
N GLU A 77 2.74 -5.37 -2.25
CA GLU A 77 1.86 -4.53 -1.46
C GLU A 77 2.58 -3.26 -0.95
N PRO A 78 2.43 -2.10 -1.58
CA PRO A 78 2.90 -0.83 -1.02
C PRO A 78 1.98 -0.39 0.13
N HIS A 79 2.57 0.06 1.25
CA HIS A 79 1.84 0.58 2.41
C HIS A 79 2.44 1.89 2.89
N LEU A 80 1.71 2.98 2.67
CA LEU A 80 2.12 4.31 3.12
C LEU A 80 1.69 4.61 4.56
N GLN A 81 0.65 3.94 5.07
CA GLN A 81 0.14 4.14 6.42
C GLN A 81 0.59 3.02 7.35
N ARG A 82 0.97 3.40 8.59
CA ARG A 82 1.39 2.44 9.60
C ARG A 82 0.25 1.49 9.97
N ASN A 83 0.52 0.19 9.87
CA ASN A 83 -0.41 -0.87 10.24
C ASN A 83 0.25 -1.80 11.27
N LEU A 84 -0.24 -1.76 12.51
CA LEU A 84 0.29 -2.58 13.62
C LEU A 84 -0.03 -4.08 13.46
N HIS A 85 -0.99 -4.42 12.60
CA HIS A 85 -1.45 -5.80 12.38
C HIS A 85 -0.95 -6.39 11.05
N LEU A 86 0.03 -5.75 10.42
CA LEU A 86 0.54 -6.14 9.12
C LEU A 86 0.96 -7.62 9.02
N PRO A 87 1.70 -8.21 9.99
CA PRO A 87 2.04 -9.64 9.94
C PRO A 87 0.81 -10.57 9.96
N ARG A 88 -0.25 -10.20 10.71
CA ARG A 88 -1.50 -10.98 10.74
C ARG A 88 -2.31 -10.82 9.45
N ARG A 89 -2.29 -9.62 8.85
CA ARG A 89 -2.88 -9.36 7.54
C ARG A 89 -2.19 -10.21 6.48
N ASN A 90 -0.87 -10.18 6.41
CA ASN A 90 -0.08 -10.95 5.44
C ASN A 90 -0.32 -12.46 5.58
N ARG A 91 -0.43 -12.99 6.80
CA ARG A 91 -0.82 -14.39 7.03
C ARG A 91 -2.22 -14.71 6.50
N PHE A 92 -3.17 -13.78 6.60
CA PHE A 92 -4.51 -13.97 6.04
C PHE A 92 -4.47 -13.97 4.50
N TYR A 93 -3.68 -13.09 3.89
CA TYR A 93 -3.45 -13.05 2.44
C TYR A 93 -2.83 -14.35 1.94
N GLN A 94 -1.77 -14.82 2.59
CA GLN A 94 -1.14 -16.10 2.30
C GLN A 94 -2.17 -17.24 2.24
N ALA A 95 -2.99 -17.41 3.26
CA ALA A 95 -3.98 -18.49 3.30
C ALA A 95 -4.99 -18.42 2.15
N LYS A 96 -5.35 -17.20 1.71
CA LYS A 96 -6.25 -16.97 0.59
C LYS A 96 -5.58 -17.28 -0.76
N ILE A 97 -4.34 -16.89 -0.94
CA ILE A 97 -3.57 -17.16 -2.14
C ILE A 97 -3.35 -18.67 -2.29
N ASP A 98 -2.84 -19.34 -1.25
CA ASP A 98 -2.57 -20.79 -1.27
C ASP A 98 -3.81 -21.61 -1.59
N SER A 99 -4.98 -21.20 -1.09
CA SER A 99 -6.24 -21.91 -1.33
C SER A 99 -6.64 -22.04 -2.81
N ARG A 100 -6.02 -21.29 -3.72
CA ARG A 100 -6.27 -21.35 -5.17
C ARG A 100 -5.56 -22.51 -5.84
N TYR A 101 -4.44 -22.96 -5.26
CA TYR A 101 -3.55 -23.94 -5.87
C TYR A 101 -3.77 -25.37 -5.40
N VAL A 102 -4.75 -25.58 -4.49
CA VAL A 102 -5.06 -26.90 -3.95
C VAL A 102 -6.51 -27.24 -4.23
N ASN A 103 -6.75 -28.20 -5.13
CA ASN A 103 -8.09 -28.64 -5.50
C ASN A 103 -8.66 -29.64 -4.48
N LYS A 104 -10.01 -29.74 -4.43
CA LYS A 104 -10.69 -30.72 -3.57
C LYS A 104 -10.26 -32.14 -3.94
N GLY A 105 -9.77 -32.89 -2.95
CA GLY A 105 -9.33 -34.26 -3.10
C GLY A 105 -7.88 -34.45 -3.56
N GLU A 106 -7.16 -33.34 -3.77
CA GLU A 106 -5.75 -33.37 -4.11
C GLU A 106 -4.91 -33.87 -2.92
N LYS A 107 -4.01 -34.82 -3.18
CA LYS A 107 -3.14 -35.42 -2.17
C LYS A 107 -1.67 -35.02 -2.37
N ASN A 108 -1.32 -34.43 -3.51
CA ASN A 108 0.02 -34.00 -3.83
C ASN A 108 0.12 -32.48 -3.81
N PHE A 109 0.95 -31.94 -2.94
CA PHE A 109 1.20 -30.50 -2.77
C PHE A 109 2.51 -30.05 -3.43
N SER A 110 3.21 -30.93 -4.16
CA SER A 110 4.53 -30.62 -4.74
C SER A 110 4.50 -29.53 -5.81
N HIS A 111 3.34 -29.22 -6.38
CA HIS A 111 3.13 -28.18 -7.39
C HIS A 111 2.54 -26.88 -6.82
N THR A 112 2.35 -26.82 -5.49
CA THR A 112 1.98 -25.53 -4.86
C THR A 112 3.16 -24.56 -5.04
N PRO A 113 2.92 -23.37 -5.64
CA PRO A 113 3.97 -22.40 -5.90
C PRO A 113 4.64 -21.91 -4.61
N ASN A 114 5.90 -21.51 -4.68
CA ASN A 114 6.45 -20.69 -3.61
C ASN A 114 5.70 -19.33 -3.55
N LEU A 115 5.46 -18.83 -2.35
CA LEU A 115 4.74 -17.58 -2.13
C LEU A 115 5.62 -16.56 -1.42
N PHE A 116 5.74 -15.39 -2.05
CA PHE A 116 6.46 -14.24 -1.52
C PHE A 116 5.48 -13.09 -1.31
N ILE A 117 5.23 -12.70 -0.06
CA ILE A 117 4.46 -11.51 0.26
C ILE A 117 5.44 -10.37 0.49
N LEU A 118 5.49 -9.44 -0.47
CA LEU A 118 6.44 -8.35 -0.55
C LEU A 118 5.74 -7.05 -0.13
N THR A 119 6.10 -6.52 1.03
CA THR A 119 5.48 -5.31 1.56
C THR A 119 6.47 -4.15 1.52
N ILE A 120 6.15 -3.08 0.78
CA ILE A 120 6.98 -1.88 0.67
C ILE A 120 6.43 -0.82 1.63
N LEU A 121 7.29 -0.31 2.54
CA LEU A 121 6.91 0.55 3.65
C LEU A 121 7.71 1.86 3.64
N ASN A 122 7.05 2.97 3.97
CA ASN A 122 7.71 4.25 4.21
C ASN A 122 8.13 4.46 5.68
N TYR A 123 7.88 3.48 6.55
CA TYR A 123 8.25 3.46 7.97
C TYR A 123 8.95 2.14 8.32
N ASP A 124 9.77 2.15 9.38
CA ASP A 124 10.40 0.93 9.90
C ASP A 124 9.38 0.10 10.71
N PRO A 125 9.03 -1.10 10.24
CA PRO A 125 8.03 -1.94 10.91
C PRO A 125 8.53 -2.57 12.22
N PHE A 126 9.85 -2.72 12.38
CA PHE A 126 10.46 -3.47 13.50
C PHE A 126 11.48 -2.68 14.32
N GLY A 127 11.87 -1.46 13.89
CA GLY A 127 12.72 -0.55 14.64
C GLY A 127 14.21 -0.83 14.58
N TYR A 128 14.71 -1.66 13.65
CA TYR A 128 16.14 -2.01 13.54
C TYR A 128 16.87 -1.32 12.39
N ASP A 129 16.15 -0.53 11.58
CA ASP A 129 16.69 0.28 10.47
C ASP A 129 17.30 -0.54 9.31
N TYR A 130 16.82 -1.77 9.12
CA TYR A 130 17.21 -2.56 7.94
C TYR A 130 16.37 -2.17 6.71
N MET A 131 17.01 -2.15 5.54
CA MET A 131 16.36 -1.95 4.26
C MET A 131 15.39 -3.08 3.90
N MET A 132 15.68 -4.30 4.40
CA MET A 132 14.89 -5.50 4.14
C MET A 132 14.85 -6.38 5.40
N TYR A 133 13.66 -6.89 5.71
CA TYR A 133 13.44 -7.91 6.74
C TYR A 133 12.77 -9.11 6.08
N THR A 134 13.40 -10.27 6.17
CA THR A 134 12.87 -11.52 5.63
C THR A 134 12.47 -12.45 6.75
N PHE A 135 11.24 -12.95 6.69
CA PHE A 135 10.71 -13.96 7.61
C PHE A 135 10.40 -15.23 6.83
N GLU A 136 10.89 -16.34 7.35
CA GLU A 136 10.62 -17.69 6.86
C GLU A 136 10.46 -18.65 8.05
N ASN A 137 9.78 -19.77 7.84
CA ASN A 137 9.60 -20.77 8.87
C ASN A 137 10.88 -21.58 9.09
N ARG A 138 11.31 -21.70 10.36
CA ARG A 138 12.49 -22.47 10.78
C ARG A 138 12.18 -23.33 12.01
N CYS A 139 12.95 -24.42 12.17
CA CYS A 139 12.90 -25.22 13.37
C CYS A 139 13.50 -24.45 14.55
N MET A 140 12.79 -24.43 15.69
CA MET A 140 13.28 -23.76 16.90
C MET A 140 14.38 -24.56 17.60
N GLU A 141 14.33 -25.90 17.49
CA GLU A 141 15.27 -26.83 18.13
C GLU A 141 16.56 -26.98 17.33
N VAL A 142 16.50 -26.80 16.00
CA VAL A 142 17.64 -26.92 15.09
C VAL A 142 17.70 -25.67 14.22
N ALA A 143 18.53 -24.70 14.58
CA ALA A 143 18.53 -23.35 14.01
C ALA A 143 18.75 -23.29 12.47
N ASP A 144 19.56 -24.22 11.94
CA ASP A 144 19.87 -24.26 10.50
C ASP A 144 18.86 -25.09 9.68
N LEU A 145 17.88 -25.73 10.33
CA LEU A 145 16.86 -26.53 9.66
C LEU A 145 15.73 -25.60 9.16
N GLN A 146 15.70 -25.43 7.85
CA GLN A 146 14.60 -24.72 7.18
C GLN A 146 13.36 -25.61 7.08
N HIS A 147 12.17 -25.04 7.22
CA HIS A 147 10.91 -25.78 7.05
C HIS A 147 10.70 -26.21 5.59
N GLY A 148 11.14 -25.39 4.64
CA GLY A 148 11.09 -25.73 3.21
C GLY A 148 9.70 -25.65 2.60
N ASP A 149 8.81 -24.83 3.19
CA ASP A 149 7.42 -24.65 2.74
C ASP A 149 7.26 -23.65 1.58
N GLY A 150 8.35 -23.01 1.15
CA GLY A 150 8.34 -22.04 0.05
C GLY A 150 7.70 -20.69 0.39
N LEU A 151 7.35 -20.45 1.67
CA LEU A 151 6.72 -19.20 2.10
C LEU A 151 7.75 -18.19 2.63
N LYS A 152 7.66 -16.93 2.13
CA LYS A 152 8.45 -15.82 2.67
C LYS A 152 7.61 -14.55 2.79
N PHE A 153 7.73 -13.89 3.94
CA PHE A 153 7.25 -12.50 4.14
C PHE A 153 8.46 -11.58 4.11
N ILE A 154 8.48 -10.65 3.16
CA ILE A 154 9.60 -9.72 2.98
C ILE A 154 9.07 -8.29 3.11
N TYR A 155 9.65 -7.54 4.05
CA TYR A 155 9.30 -6.15 4.30
C TYR A 155 10.45 -5.27 3.85
N PHE A 156 10.19 -4.36 2.92
CA PHE A 156 11.14 -3.38 2.44
C PHE A 156 10.86 -2.03 3.08
N TYR A 157 11.81 -1.51 3.83
CA TYR A 157 11.73 -0.18 4.40
C TYR A 157 12.49 0.82 3.52
N THR A 158 11.74 1.74 2.87
CA THR A 158 12.30 2.70 1.90
C THR A 158 13.25 3.74 2.52
N GLY A 159 13.24 3.91 3.84
CA GLY A 159 14.14 4.76 4.60
C GLY A 159 15.28 4.03 5.29
N GLY A 160 15.36 2.70 5.16
CA GLY A 160 16.36 1.87 5.84
C GLY A 160 17.79 2.21 5.43
N THR A 161 18.73 2.08 6.38
CA THR A 161 20.14 2.38 6.14
C THR A 161 21.05 1.17 6.27
N LYS A 162 20.56 0.06 6.85
CA LYS A 162 21.34 -1.15 7.12
C LYS A 162 20.99 -2.28 6.17
N GLY A 163 21.99 -3.10 5.88
CA GLY A 163 21.87 -4.30 5.04
C GLY A 163 21.59 -3.96 3.56
N GLY A 164 21.49 -5.02 2.74
CA GLY A 164 21.19 -4.89 1.33
C GLY A 164 22.35 -4.39 0.45
N SER A 165 22.13 -4.41 -0.85
CA SER A 165 23.06 -3.90 -1.85
C SER A 165 22.87 -2.40 -2.10
N LYS A 166 23.82 -1.80 -2.83
CA LYS A 166 23.70 -0.40 -3.28
C LYS A 166 22.51 -0.23 -4.23
N GLU A 167 22.27 -1.22 -5.08
CA GLU A 167 21.15 -1.25 -6.03
C GLU A 167 19.83 -1.27 -5.28
N LEU A 168 19.69 -2.11 -4.24
CA LEU A 168 18.51 -2.12 -3.38
C LEU A 168 18.30 -0.77 -2.72
N LYS A 169 19.34 -0.15 -2.17
CA LYS A 169 19.25 1.17 -1.56
C LYS A 169 18.74 2.23 -2.54
N ASN A 170 19.31 2.27 -3.74
CA ASN A 170 18.91 3.23 -4.79
C ASN A 170 17.43 2.98 -5.20
N MET A 171 17.04 1.72 -5.35
CA MET A 171 15.66 1.34 -5.68
C MET A 171 14.68 1.78 -4.59
N LEU A 172 14.98 1.54 -3.32
CA LEU A 172 14.12 1.93 -2.21
C LEU A 172 14.00 3.47 -2.10
N GLN A 173 15.09 4.20 -2.33
CA GLN A 173 15.06 5.67 -2.40
C GLN A 173 14.21 6.15 -3.58
N TYR A 174 14.32 5.52 -4.74
CA TYR A 174 13.48 5.82 -5.90
C TYR A 174 12.00 5.52 -5.62
N LEU A 175 11.67 4.38 -5.02
CA LEU A 175 10.30 4.06 -4.64
C LEU A 175 9.70 5.04 -3.63
N ARG A 176 10.53 5.56 -2.73
CA ARG A 176 10.11 6.60 -1.76
C ARG A 176 9.75 7.91 -2.44
N HIS A 177 10.56 8.35 -3.40
CA HIS A 177 10.39 9.59 -4.16
C HIS A 177 10.74 9.34 -5.63
N SER A 178 9.74 8.99 -6.44
CA SER A 178 9.89 8.60 -7.85
C SER A 178 10.11 9.83 -8.76
N THR A 179 11.27 10.47 -8.60
CA THR A 179 11.72 11.63 -9.39
C THR A 179 12.97 11.30 -10.20
N ALA A 180 13.27 12.08 -11.22
CA ALA A 180 14.47 11.92 -12.05
C ALA A 180 15.76 11.98 -11.21
N ASP A 181 15.81 12.85 -10.18
CA ASP A 181 16.98 13.00 -9.31
C ASP A 181 17.30 11.73 -8.51
N ASN A 182 16.30 10.92 -8.22
CA ASN A 182 16.45 9.64 -7.52
C ASN A 182 16.69 8.45 -8.47
N ALA A 183 16.62 8.65 -9.77
CA ALA A 183 16.94 7.64 -10.79
C ALA A 183 18.46 7.59 -11.02
N THR A 184 19.23 7.11 -10.04
CA THR A 184 20.68 7.29 -9.95
C THR A 184 21.50 6.19 -10.62
N ASP A 185 20.95 5.00 -10.83
CA ASP A 185 21.60 3.87 -11.50
C ASP A 185 20.79 3.36 -12.72
N LYS A 186 21.27 2.31 -13.36
CA LYS A 186 20.63 1.77 -14.57
C LYS A 186 19.19 1.32 -14.28
N SER A 187 18.98 0.52 -13.23
CA SER A 187 17.69 -0.07 -12.90
C SER A 187 16.65 1.00 -12.51
N THR A 188 17.06 1.99 -11.71
CA THR A 188 16.16 3.09 -11.33
C THR A 188 15.85 4.04 -12.48
N ARG A 189 16.77 4.24 -13.45
CA ARG A 189 16.48 5.01 -14.67
C ARG A 189 15.50 4.29 -15.57
N GLU A 190 15.69 2.99 -15.78
CA GLU A 190 14.76 2.15 -16.53
C GLU A 190 13.34 2.19 -15.92
N LEU A 191 13.22 2.05 -14.60
CA LEU A 191 11.94 2.21 -13.92
C LEU A 191 11.37 3.61 -14.08
N HIS A 192 12.22 4.65 -14.05
CA HIS A 192 11.78 6.04 -14.23
C HIS A 192 11.21 6.29 -15.63
N ASP A 193 11.78 5.67 -16.65
CA ASP A 193 11.27 5.74 -18.02
C ASP A 193 9.87 5.13 -18.12
N TYR A 194 9.63 3.95 -17.52
CA TYR A 194 8.30 3.34 -17.45
C TYR A 194 7.30 4.23 -16.69
N VAL A 195 7.70 4.73 -15.52
CA VAL A 195 6.89 5.64 -14.70
C VAL A 195 6.52 6.90 -15.49
N SER A 196 7.48 7.49 -16.18
CA SER A 196 7.30 8.71 -16.96
C SER A 196 6.35 8.48 -18.14
N LYS A 197 6.48 7.34 -18.84
CA LYS A 197 5.59 6.95 -19.92
C LYS A 197 4.15 6.82 -19.43
N VAL A 198 3.92 6.04 -18.38
CA VAL A 198 2.56 5.79 -17.86
C VAL A 198 1.92 7.06 -17.30
N LYS A 199 2.67 7.93 -16.65
CA LYS A 199 2.17 9.24 -16.17
C LYS A 199 1.70 10.17 -17.30
N THR A 200 2.12 9.96 -18.55
CA THR A 200 1.63 10.77 -19.68
C THR A 200 0.28 10.30 -20.22
N LEU A 201 -0.15 9.09 -19.90
CA LEU A 201 -1.42 8.52 -20.36
C LEU A 201 -2.63 9.34 -19.85
N PRO A 202 -3.59 9.71 -20.69
CA PRO A 202 -4.74 10.52 -20.30
C PRO A 202 -5.55 9.90 -19.16
N GLU A 203 -5.80 8.59 -19.22
CA GLU A 203 -6.54 7.83 -18.22
C GLU A 203 -5.85 7.82 -16.86
N VAL A 204 -4.50 7.75 -16.82
CA VAL A 204 -3.72 7.81 -15.59
C VAL A 204 -3.74 9.21 -15.00
N ARG A 205 -3.62 10.25 -15.85
CA ARG A 205 -3.75 11.65 -15.39
C ARG A 205 -5.13 11.92 -14.81
N GLN A 206 -6.18 11.47 -15.49
CA GLN A 206 -7.55 11.61 -15.00
C GLN A 206 -7.74 10.84 -13.67
N GLY A 207 -7.20 9.62 -13.58
CA GLY A 207 -7.22 8.83 -12.35
C GLY A 207 -6.54 9.52 -11.17
N TYR A 208 -5.39 10.19 -11.41
CA TYR A 208 -4.72 10.99 -10.37
C TYR A 208 -5.58 12.18 -9.93
N MET A 209 -6.17 12.90 -10.88
CA MET A 209 -7.05 14.05 -10.54
C MET A 209 -8.22 13.59 -9.68
N MET A 210 -8.88 12.50 -10.04
CA MET A 210 -9.98 11.91 -9.26
C MET A 210 -9.52 11.38 -7.89
N PHE A 211 -8.32 10.78 -7.82
CA PHE A 211 -7.75 10.26 -6.58
C PHE A 211 -7.34 11.39 -5.63
N ASP A 212 -6.71 12.45 -6.14
CA ASP A 212 -6.35 13.64 -5.36
C ASP A 212 -7.60 14.35 -4.82
N GLU A 213 -8.63 14.47 -5.66
CA GLU A 213 -9.94 14.99 -5.26
C GLU A 213 -10.58 14.12 -4.16
N TYR A 214 -10.58 12.80 -4.34
CA TYR A 214 -11.04 11.86 -3.32
C TYR A 214 -10.27 11.99 -1.99
N LEU A 215 -8.94 12.09 -2.05
CA LEU A 215 -8.11 12.27 -0.85
C LEU A 215 -8.40 13.61 -0.17
N TYR A 216 -8.60 14.66 -0.95
CA TYR A 216 -8.97 15.98 -0.45
C TYR A 216 -10.28 15.93 0.33
N TYR A 217 -11.36 15.41 -0.28
CA TYR A 217 -12.67 15.30 0.39
C TYR A 217 -12.62 14.35 1.59
N LYS A 218 -11.86 13.27 1.51
CA LYS A 218 -11.65 12.38 2.66
C LYS A 218 -10.95 13.10 3.82
N GLY A 219 -9.99 13.97 3.52
CA GLY A 219 -9.32 14.81 4.51
C GLY A 219 -10.28 15.78 5.18
N LEU A 220 -11.15 16.45 4.40
CA LEU A 220 -12.19 17.34 4.92
C LEU A 220 -13.16 16.59 5.84
N ASN A 221 -13.62 15.40 5.43
CA ASN A 221 -14.53 14.58 6.25
C ASN A 221 -13.92 14.16 7.60
N ILE A 222 -12.63 13.81 7.64
CA ILE A 222 -11.92 13.48 8.88
C ILE A 222 -11.88 14.69 9.82
N LEU A 223 -11.58 15.89 9.30
CA LEU A 223 -11.55 17.12 10.09
C LEU A 223 -12.93 17.48 10.61
N THR A 224 -13.96 17.36 9.77
CA THR A 224 -15.36 17.61 10.12
C THR A 224 -15.81 16.67 11.24
N GLN A 225 -15.52 15.36 11.11
CA GLN A 225 -15.87 14.40 12.15
C GLN A 225 -15.14 14.69 13.47
N ALA A 226 -13.86 15.03 13.42
CA ALA A 226 -13.10 15.39 14.62
C ALA A 226 -13.65 16.63 15.33
N ILE A 227 -14.24 17.60 14.58
CA ILE A 227 -14.93 18.75 15.18
C ILE A 227 -16.19 18.27 15.88
N PHE A 228 -16.99 17.40 15.25
CA PHE A 228 -18.22 16.89 15.86
C PHE A 228 -17.92 16.06 17.11
N ASP A 229 -16.95 15.16 17.06
CA ASP A 229 -16.53 14.34 18.22
C ASP A 229 -16.19 15.21 19.44
N LEU A 230 -15.51 16.38 19.22
CA LEU A 230 -15.20 17.33 20.30
C LEU A 230 -16.44 18.10 20.81
N LEU A 231 -17.41 18.38 19.94
CA LEU A 231 -18.60 19.14 20.32
C LEU A 231 -19.66 18.26 20.98
N GLU A 232 -19.74 16.97 20.61
CA GLU A 232 -20.66 16.00 21.21
C GLU A 232 -20.44 15.80 22.72
N ASP A 233 -19.21 16.03 23.21
CA ASP A 233 -18.90 16.04 24.66
C ASP A 233 -19.71 17.11 25.44
N TYR A 234 -20.21 18.15 24.74
CA TYR A 234 -20.98 19.25 25.34
C TYR A 234 -22.48 19.15 25.13
N GLY A 235 -22.96 18.11 24.45
CA GLY A 235 -24.39 17.86 24.19
C GLY A 235 -24.75 17.71 22.72
N GLU A 236 -26.04 17.77 22.41
CA GLU A 236 -26.55 17.63 21.05
C GLU A 236 -26.20 18.85 20.21
N ILE A 237 -25.55 18.60 19.06
CA ILE A 237 -25.11 19.66 18.13
C ILE A 237 -26.33 20.14 17.31
N PRO A 238 -26.59 21.44 17.26
CA PRO A 238 -27.67 21.98 16.42
C PRO A 238 -27.52 21.66 14.94
N GLU A 239 -28.61 21.26 14.27
CA GLU A 239 -28.59 20.87 12.86
C GLU A 239 -28.03 21.98 11.95
N SER A 240 -28.35 23.23 12.23
CA SER A 240 -27.81 24.40 11.52
C SER A 240 -26.30 24.53 11.64
N LEU A 241 -25.71 24.10 12.76
CA LEU A 241 -24.26 24.11 12.97
C LEU A 241 -23.61 22.95 12.24
N ILE A 242 -24.25 21.78 12.23
CA ILE A 242 -23.81 20.61 11.44
C ILE A 242 -23.73 20.97 9.96
N GLU A 243 -24.81 21.49 9.39
CA GLU A 243 -24.87 21.94 8.00
C GLU A 243 -23.79 22.97 7.66
N LYS A 244 -23.60 23.94 8.55
CA LYS A 244 -22.58 25.00 8.39
C LYS A 244 -21.17 24.42 8.34
N ILE A 245 -20.84 23.44 9.20
CA ILE A 245 -19.50 22.82 9.23
C ILE A 245 -19.32 21.90 8.02
N GLN A 246 -20.36 21.13 7.65
CA GLN A 246 -20.33 20.24 6.50
C GLN A 246 -20.23 20.97 5.14
N SER A 247 -20.69 22.21 5.08
CA SER A 247 -20.59 23.01 3.85
C SER A 247 -19.22 23.63 3.61
N ILE A 248 -18.26 23.44 4.54
CA ILE A 248 -16.91 23.99 4.40
C ILE A 248 -16.09 23.07 3.49
N ASP A 249 -15.62 23.60 2.38
CA ASP A 249 -14.76 22.93 1.41
C ASP A 249 -13.28 23.36 1.53
N GLU A 250 -12.94 24.27 2.45
CA GLU A 250 -11.58 24.75 2.67
C GLU A 250 -10.94 24.08 3.90
N GLU A 251 -9.90 23.27 3.67
CA GLU A 251 -9.16 22.55 4.72
C GLU A 251 -8.59 23.49 5.80
N ALA A 252 -8.08 24.67 5.37
CA ALA A 252 -7.50 25.65 6.29
C ALA A 252 -8.55 26.20 7.28
N LEU A 253 -9.79 26.37 6.82
CA LEU A 253 -10.89 26.83 7.66
C LEU A 253 -11.35 25.73 8.63
N LEU A 254 -11.48 24.48 8.17
CA LEU A 254 -11.78 23.34 9.06
C LEU A 254 -10.71 23.14 10.13
N LYS A 255 -9.42 23.31 9.81
CA LYS A 255 -8.34 23.27 10.80
C LYS A 255 -8.44 24.39 11.85
N LYS A 256 -8.91 25.59 11.45
CA LYS A 256 -9.19 26.68 12.40
C LYS A 256 -10.38 26.33 13.29
N TYR A 257 -11.45 25.77 12.72
CA TYR A 257 -12.63 25.34 13.47
C TYR A 257 -12.29 24.22 14.46
N LEU A 258 -11.50 23.23 14.06
CA LEU A 258 -11.02 22.17 14.95
C LEU A 258 -10.27 22.73 16.17
N LYS A 259 -9.37 23.71 15.94
CA LYS A 259 -8.65 24.38 17.03
C LYS A 259 -9.56 25.20 17.95
N LEU A 260 -10.64 25.76 17.42
CA LEU A 260 -11.63 26.46 18.22
C LEU A 260 -12.48 25.47 19.02
N ALA A 261 -12.95 24.38 18.41
CA ALA A 261 -13.69 23.33 19.10
C ALA A 261 -12.89 22.77 20.29
N ALA A 262 -11.59 22.46 20.07
CA ALA A 262 -10.70 21.98 21.14
C ALA A 262 -10.43 22.97 22.29
N LYS A 263 -10.75 24.26 22.11
CA LYS A 263 -10.56 25.33 23.12
C LYS A 263 -11.86 25.81 23.75
N SER A 264 -12.99 25.46 23.18
CA SER A 264 -14.32 25.84 23.68
C SER A 264 -14.72 24.92 24.82
N ASN A 265 -15.54 25.42 25.74
CA ASN A 265 -16.10 24.65 26.86
C ASN A 265 -17.62 24.43 26.70
N SER A 266 -18.19 24.87 25.57
CA SER A 266 -19.59 24.68 25.22
C SER A 266 -19.80 24.90 23.72
N ILE A 267 -20.92 24.37 23.18
CA ILE A 267 -21.35 24.62 21.80
C ILE A 267 -21.56 26.12 21.54
N ALA A 268 -22.20 26.86 22.47
CA ALA A 268 -22.45 28.29 22.36
C ALA A 268 -21.15 29.12 22.30
N GLU A 269 -20.12 28.73 23.07
CA GLU A 269 -18.79 29.35 23.01
C GLU A 269 -18.14 29.14 21.65
N PHE A 270 -18.21 27.90 21.12
CA PHE A 270 -17.71 27.56 19.79
C PHE A 270 -18.42 28.38 18.70
N GLU A 271 -19.77 28.46 18.71
CA GLU A 271 -20.53 29.26 17.76
C GLU A 271 -20.14 30.75 17.79
N SER A 272 -19.95 31.30 18.98
CA SER A 272 -19.46 32.66 19.14
C SER A 272 -18.06 32.85 18.57
N ALA A 273 -17.17 31.87 18.77
CA ALA A 273 -15.80 31.92 18.26
C ALA A 273 -15.74 31.88 16.74
N ILE A 274 -16.51 30.98 16.09
CA ILE A 274 -16.56 30.89 14.62
C ILE A 274 -17.22 32.12 13.99
N SER A 275 -18.24 32.72 14.66
CA SER A 275 -18.88 33.93 14.19
C SER A 275 -17.92 35.14 14.18
N ARG A 276 -17.04 35.25 15.18
CA ARG A 276 -15.97 36.26 15.21
C ARG A 276 -14.93 36.03 14.11
N LEU A 277 -14.61 34.78 13.81
CA LEU A 277 -13.68 34.45 12.73
C LEU A 277 -14.24 34.83 11.37
N SER A 278 -15.56 34.65 11.15
CA SER A 278 -16.24 35.01 9.91
C SER A 278 -16.42 36.54 9.73
N ALA A 279 -16.45 37.31 10.82
CA ALA A 279 -16.54 38.77 10.80
C ALA A 279 -15.18 39.47 10.59
N ALA A 280 -14.08 38.74 10.75
CA ALA A 280 -12.71 39.27 10.63
C ALA A 280 -12.06 38.98 9.26
N ASN A 281 -12.75 38.23 8.39
CA ASN A 281 -12.37 37.98 6.99
C ASN A 281 -13.31 38.72 6.06
#